data_34bfae713a7cfff34cf7849bd48f311e
#
_entry.id   34bfae713a7cfff34cf7849bd48f311e
#
_cell.length_a   1.000
_cell.length_b   1.000
_cell.length_c   1.000
_cell.angle_alpha   90.00
_cell.angle_beta   90.00
_cell.angle_gamma   90.00
#
_symmetry.space_group_name_H-M   'P 1'
#
loop_
_entity.id
_entity.type
_entity.pdbx_description
1 polymer ?
#
loop_
_entity_poly.entity_id
_entity_poly.type
_entity_poly.pdbx_seq_one_letter_code
_entity_poly.pdbx_strand_id
1 'polypeptide(L)'
;MNLTPKEIVAELDKYIIGQEEAKKAVAVALRNRYRRSKLSAQEREDIMPKNIILKGPTGVGKTEIARRLAKLVNAPFVKIEATKFTEVGYVGRDCESMIRDLVEVAVRMVKDEKLKEVKSKVERIVNEKLFAMIYPNKRIEGVDENLDRQRIMAELQKGNYDAEYVEIDVKEQPKNIEMIASGNAEISLGSIFDGMFPGGGRKKRRKVSIKEAKQLLGEE
;
A
#
# COMPACT_ATOMS: atom_id res chain seq x y z
N MET A 1 16.80 -1.71 10.14
CA MET A 1 16.43 -1.01 11.38
C MET A 1 17.59 -1.04 12.37
N ASN A 2 18.06 0.12 12.84
CA ASN A 2 19.26 0.17 13.72
C ASN A 2 18.96 0.76 15.11
N LEU A 3 17.69 0.65 15.57
CA LEU A 3 17.28 1.17 16.88
C LEU A 3 17.79 0.28 18.01
N THR A 4 18.27 0.93 19.06
CA THR A 4 18.62 0.27 20.32
C THR A 4 17.35 -0.08 21.12
N PRO A 5 17.41 -1.03 22.08
CA PRO A 5 16.26 -1.31 22.94
C PRO A 5 15.73 -0.08 23.70
N LYS A 6 16.62 0.85 24.10
CA LYS A 6 16.21 2.11 24.76
C LYS A 6 15.39 3.02 23.83
N GLU A 7 15.82 3.17 22.59
CA GLU A 7 15.08 3.95 21.58
C GLU A 7 13.74 3.30 21.24
N ILE A 8 13.67 1.97 21.18
CA ILE A 8 12.41 1.25 20.95
C ILE A 8 11.43 1.52 22.11
N VAL A 9 11.90 1.46 23.35
CA VAL A 9 11.08 1.80 24.54
C VAL A 9 10.58 3.24 24.46
N ALA A 10 11.46 4.19 24.15
CA ALA A 10 11.10 5.60 24.02
C ALA A 10 10.04 5.84 22.93
N GLU A 11 10.09 5.12 21.81
CA GLU A 11 9.04 5.19 20.79
C GLU A 11 7.71 4.59 21.26
N LEU A 12 7.75 3.51 22.04
CA LEU A 12 6.56 2.90 22.62
C LEU A 12 5.92 3.81 23.70
N ASP A 13 6.75 4.54 24.47
CA ASP A 13 6.30 5.45 25.53
C ASP A 13 5.41 6.58 25.00
N LYS A 14 5.55 6.95 23.74
CA LYS A 14 4.69 7.96 23.10
C LYS A 14 3.22 7.55 23.02
N TYR A 15 2.94 6.24 23.10
CA TYR A 15 1.60 5.68 22.87
C TYR A 15 1.07 4.79 24.00
N ILE A 16 1.97 4.27 24.83
CA ILE A 16 1.65 3.29 25.87
C ILE A 16 2.11 3.82 27.21
N ILE A 17 1.15 4.13 28.05
CA ILE A 17 1.40 4.62 29.42
C ILE A 17 1.67 3.43 30.33
N GLY A 18 2.73 3.48 31.13
CA GLY A 18 3.13 2.39 32.02
C GLY A 18 3.67 1.17 31.25
N GLN A 19 3.53 -0.01 31.83
CA GLN A 19 3.97 -1.29 31.23
C GLN A 19 5.49 -1.37 30.95
N GLU A 20 6.30 -0.79 31.82
CA GLU A 20 7.75 -0.63 31.61
C GLU A 20 8.46 -1.95 31.34
N GLU A 21 8.15 -3.00 32.11
CA GLU A 21 8.77 -4.31 31.95
C GLU A 21 8.38 -4.97 30.62
N ALA A 22 7.11 -4.87 30.26
CA ALA A 22 6.63 -5.42 28.97
C ALA A 22 7.30 -4.69 27.80
N LYS A 23 7.38 -3.36 27.83
CA LYS A 23 8.08 -2.56 26.80
C LYS A 23 9.54 -2.95 26.67
N LYS A 24 10.26 -3.11 27.77
CA LYS A 24 11.67 -3.55 27.78
C LYS A 24 11.82 -4.95 27.20
N ALA A 25 10.98 -5.90 27.65
CA ALA A 25 11.04 -7.28 27.18
C ALA A 25 10.82 -7.39 25.66
N VAL A 26 9.80 -6.71 25.12
CA VAL A 26 9.52 -6.73 23.68
C VAL A 26 10.59 -5.99 22.88
N ALA A 27 11.17 -4.91 23.41
CA ALA A 27 12.26 -4.18 22.76
C ALA A 27 13.52 -5.04 22.63
N VAL A 28 13.89 -5.78 23.72
CA VAL A 28 15.01 -6.73 23.70
C VAL A 28 14.75 -7.87 22.71
N ALA A 29 13.54 -8.45 22.73
CA ALA A 29 13.17 -9.51 21.81
C ALA A 29 13.25 -9.07 20.33
N LEU A 30 12.77 -7.87 20.02
CA LEU A 30 12.87 -7.28 18.68
C LEU A 30 14.34 -7.08 18.26
N ARG A 31 15.19 -6.58 19.18
CA ARG A 31 16.61 -6.41 18.93
C ARG A 31 17.32 -7.74 18.69
N ASN A 32 16.98 -8.78 19.43
CA ASN A 32 17.52 -10.11 19.24
C ASN A 32 17.13 -10.70 17.87
N ARG A 33 15.88 -10.49 17.40
CA ARG A 33 15.47 -10.86 16.05
C ARG A 33 16.30 -10.15 14.98
N TYR A 34 16.57 -8.86 15.15
CA TYR A 34 17.42 -8.11 14.24
C TYR A 34 18.85 -8.64 14.25
N ARG A 35 19.44 -8.92 15.43
CA ARG A 35 20.78 -9.52 15.52
C ARG A 35 20.84 -10.87 14.84
N ARG A 36 19.85 -11.71 15.05
CA ARG A 36 19.70 -13.00 14.38
C ARG A 36 19.66 -12.88 12.86
N SER A 37 19.00 -11.85 12.30
CA SER A 37 18.93 -11.64 10.86
C SER A 37 20.29 -11.30 10.22
N LYS A 38 21.31 -10.95 11.01
CA LYS A 38 22.67 -10.66 10.56
C LYS A 38 23.60 -11.87 10.59
N LEU A 39 23.14 -12.97 11.15
CA LEU A 39 23.88 -14.24 11.19
C LEU A 39 23.80 -14.98 9.86
N SER A 40 24.76 -15.86 9.60
CA SER A 40 24.74 -16.79 8.48
C SER A 40 23.53 -17.74 8.54
N ALA A 41 23.22 -18.42 7.43
CA ALA A 41 22.10 -19.36 7.39
C ALA A 41 22.28 -20.48 8.44
N GLN A 42 23.49 -21.02 8.55
CA GLN A 42 23.82 -22.10 9.49
C GLN A 42 23.65 -21.66 10.95
N GLU A 43 24.22 -20.51 11.36
CA GLU A 43 24.05 -20.00 12.72
C GLU A 43 22.60 -19.65 13.08
N ARG A 44 21.76 -19.31 12.07
CA ARG A 44 20.33 -19.04 12.28
C ARG A 44 19.51 -20.27 12.59
N GLU A 45 19.91 -21.44 12.14
CA GLU A 45 19.23 -22.71 12.46
C GLU A 45 19.35 -23.05 13.94
N ASP A 46 20.52 -22.78 14.56
CA ASP A 46 20.77 -23.01 15.97
C ASP A 46 20.04 -22.04 16.90
N ILE A 47 19.68 -20.85 16.39
CA ILE A 47 19.06 -19.78 17.19
C ILE A 47 17.61 -19.57 16.77
N MET A 48 16.69 -20.35 17.35
CA MET A 48 15.27 -20.20 17.07
C MET A 48 14.69 -18.90 17.69
N PRO A 49 13.93 -18.10 16.93
CA PRO A 49 13.22 -16.94 17.49
C PRO A 49 12.12 -17.41 18.44
N LYS A 50 12.09 -16.84 19.65
CA LYS A 50 11.07 -17.18 20.64
C LYS A 50 9.82 -16.33 20.42
N ASN A 51 8.66 -16.93 20.63
CA ASN A 51 7.38 -16.24 20.67
C ASN A 51 7.24 -15.47 21.98
N ILE A 52 6.45 -14.39 21.96
CA ILE A 52 6.21 -13.54 23.13
C ILE A 52 4.76 -13.74 23.55
N ILE A 53 4.56 -14.08 24.84
CA ILE A 53 3.24 -14.14 25.45
C ILE A 53 3.05 -12.91 26.33
N LEU A 54 1.99 -12.14 26.05
CA LEU A 54 1.58 -10.99 26.85
C LEU A 54 0.32 -11.37 27.62
N LYS A 55 0.43 -11.49 28.95
CA LYS A 55 -0.67 -11.83 29.88
C LYS A 55 -1.06 -10.60 30.70
N GLY A 56 -2.35 -10.39 30.92
CA GLY A 56 -2.88 -9.31 31.73
C GLY A 56 -4.35 -9.03 31.44
N PRO A 57 -5.03 -8.13 32.18
CA PRO A 57 -6.43 -7.80 31.99
C PRO A 57 -6.68 -7.12 30.64
N THR A 58 -7.95 -7.00 30.27
CA THR A 58 -8.35 -6.30 29.04
C THR A 58 -8.07 -4.80 29.17
N GLY A 59 -7.71 -4.14 28.08
CA GLY A 59 -7.50 -2.67 28.05
C GLY A 59 -6.11 -2.18 28.44
N VAL A 60 -5.20 -3.02 28.93
CA VAL A 60 -3.86 -2.61 29.38
C VAL A 60 -2.83 -2.41 28.26
N GLY A 61 -3.25 -2.42 27.00
CA GLY A 61 -2.37 -2.10 25.87
C GLY A 61 -1.62 -3.27 25.21
N LYS A 62 -1.89 -4.54 25.57
CA LYS A 62 -1.20 -5.72 25.01
C LYS A 62 -1.14 -5.73 23.47
N THR A 63 -2.29 -5.58 22.84
CA THR A 63 -2.39 -5.55 21.35
C THR A 63 -1.74 -4.29 20.76
N GLU A 64 -1.83 -3.17 21.48
CA GLU A 64 -1.23 -1.91 21.00
C GLU A 64 0.30 -1.97 21.01
N ILE A 65 0.91 -2.61 22.00
CA ILE A 65 2.36 -2.89 22.01
C ILE A 65 2.76 -3.61 20.72
N ALA A 66 2.08 -4.71 20.38
CA ALA A 66 2.38 -5.50 19.18
C ALA A 66 2.19 -4.69 17.89
N ARG A 67 1.09 -3.94 17.79
CA ARG A 67 0.80 -3.07 16.63
C ARG A 67 1.85 -1.99 16.45
N ARG A 68 2.27 -1.32 17.53
CA ARG A 68 3.31 -0.28 17.47
C ARG A 68 4.67 -0.83 17.12
N LEU A 69 5.03 -1.99 17.64
CA LEU A 69 6.25 -2.68 17.24
C LEU A 69 6.27 -2.99 15.75
N ALA A 70 5.19 -3.53 15.20
CA ALA A 70 5.10 -3.82 13.77
C ALA A 70 5.27 -2.55 12.92
N LYS A 71 4.61 -1.44 13.30
CA LYS A 71 4.78 -0.14 12.62
C LYS A 71 6.22 0.38 12.69
N LEU A 72 6.86 0.25 13.87
CA LEU A 72 8.21 0.72 14.09
C LEU A 72 9.24 0.04 13.19
N VAL A 73 9.02 -1.24 12.88
CA VAL A 73 9.92 -2.03 12.01
C VAL A 73 9.44 -2.13 10.57
N ASN A 74 8.37 -1.43 10.22
CA ASN A 74 7.72 -1.53 8.91
C ASN A 74 7.41 -2.98 8.52
N ALA A 75 6.77 -3.73 9.46
CA ALA A 75 6.39 -5.12 9.25
C ALA A 75 4.87 -5.26 9.12
N PRO A 76 4.37 -6.21 8.33
CA PRO A 76 2.95 -6.51 8.25
C PRO A 76 2.42 -6.99 9.60
N PHE A 77 1.19 -6.58 9.94
CA PHE A 77 0.54 -6.90 11.19
C PHE A 77 -0.92 -7.32 10.96
N VAL A 78 -1.28 -8.49 11.48
CA VAL A 78 -2.65 -9.00 11.50
C VAL A 78 -3.04 -9.34 12.94
N LYS A 79 -4.19 -8.83 13.39
CA LYS A 79 -4.80 -9.21 14.65
C LYS A 79 -5.81 -10.35 14.40
N ILE A 80 -5.61 -11.46 15.07
CA ILE A 80 -6.43 -12.66 14.93
C ILE A 80 -7.05 -13.00 16.27
N GLU A 81 -8.33 -13.38 16.27
CA GLU A 81 -9.04 -13.90 17.43
C GLU A 81 -9.04 -15.44 17.35
N ALA A 82 -8.35 -16.10 18.28
CA ALA A 82 -8.16 -17.53 18.26
C ALA A 82 -9.48 -18.32 18.25
N THR A 83 -10.53 -17.77 18.87
CA THR A 83 -11.88 -18.40 18.93
C THR A 83 -12.59 -18.50 17.57
N LYS A 84 -12.10 -17.81 16.54
CA LYS A 84 -12.64 -17.87 15.16
C LYS A 84 -12.03 -19.00 14.33
N PHE A 85 -11.03 -19.67 14.86
CA PHE A 85 -10.31 -20.75 14.18
C PHE A 85 -10.68 -22.08 14.79
N THR A 86 -10.92 -23.07 13.93
CA THR A 86 -11.29 -24.42 14.32
C THR A 86 -10.37 -25.42 13.63
N GLU A 87 -10.35 -26.66 14.12
CA GLU A 87 -9.68 -27.78 13.45
C GLU A 87 -10.32 -28.06 12.08
N VAL A 88 -9.53 -28.64 11.19
CA VAL A 88 -9.96 -28.98 9.81
C VAL A 88 -11.21 -29.88 9.89
N GLY A 89 -12.29 -29.42 9.23
CA GLY A 89 -13.56 -30.15 9.19
C GLY A 89 -14.69 -29.60 10.07
N TYR A 90 -14.42 -28.60 10.92
CA TYR A 90 -15.45 -27.88 11.67
C TYR A 90 -15.75 -26.50 11.05
N VAL A 91 -16.92 -25.98 11.40
CA VAL A 91 -17.34 -24.63 10.91
C VAL A 91 -16.46 -23.55 11.53
N GLY A 92 -15.53 -22.99 10.77
CA GLY A 92 -14.62 -21.94 11.19
C GLY A 92 -13.56 -21.65 10.12
N ARG A 93 -12.69 -20.65 10.36
CA ARG A 93 -11.56 -20.35 9.47
C ARG A 93 -10.41 -21.33 9.73
N ASP A 94 -9.75 -21.78 8.67
CA ASP A 94 -8.54 -22.59 8.76
C ASP A 94 -7.33 -21.75 9.23
N CYS A 95 -6.35 -22.40 9.88
CA CYS A 95 -5.14 -21.74 10.36
C CYS A 95 -4.30 -21.17 9.21
N GLU A 96 -4.38 -21.74 8.01
CA GLU A 96 -3.66 -21.29 6.83
C GLU A 96 -4.15 -19.92 6.35
N SER A 97 -5.42 -19.58 6.60
CA SER A 97 -5.98 -18.28 6.26
C SER A 97 -5.26 -17.13 6.98
N MET A 98 -4.65 -17.39 8.17
CA MET A 98 -3.84 -16.40 8.87
C MET A 98 -2.64 -15.96 8.04
N ILE A 99 -1.99 -16.90 7.37
CA ILE A 99 -0.83 -16.63 6.54
C ILE A 99 -1.26 -15.91 5.26
N ARG A 100 -2.38 -16.30 4.66
CA ARG A 100 -2.95 -15.59 3.49
C ARG A 100 -3.27 -14.14 3.82
N ASP A 101 -3.97 -13.89 4.93
CA ASP A 101 -4.27 -12.53 5.41
C ASP A 101 -2.98 -11.71 5.65
N LEU A 102 -1.95 -12.33 6.25
CA LEU A 102 -0.67 -11.66 6.49
C LEU A 102 0.06 -11.31 5.19
N VAL A 103 0.07 -12.22 4.22
CA VAL A 103 0.68 -11.99 2.90
C VAL A 103 -0.06 -10.87 2.16
N GLU A 104 -1.40 -10.84 2.21
CA GLU A 104 -2.19 -9.78 1.59
C GLU A 104 -1.85 -8.40 2.18
N VAL A 105 -1.75 -8.31 3.50
CA VAL A 105 -1.31 -7.07 4.18
C VAL A 105 0.11 -6.67 3.76
N ALA A 106 1.02 -7.64 3.66
CA ALA A 106 2.40 -7.37 3.24
C ALA A 106 2.47 -6.86 1.79
N VAL A 107 1.75 -7.48 0.87
CA VAL A 107 1.67 -7.05 -0.54
C VAL A 107 1.12 -5.63 -0.63
N ARG A 108 0.05 -5.32 0.10
CA ARG A 108 -0.53 -3.96 0.15
C ARG A 108 0.48 -2.94 0.67
N MET A 109 1.18 -3.25 1.77
CA MET A 109 2.22 -2.37 2.33
C MET A 109 3.31 -2.04 1.31
N VAL A 110 3.85 -3.08 0.65
CA VAL A 110 4.92 -2.89 -0.36
C VAL A 110 4.40 -2.10 -1.55
N LYS A 111 3.17 -2.37 -2.00
CA LYS A 111 2.52 -1.62 -3.08
C LYS A 111 2.37 -0.14 -2.73
N ASP A 112 1.89 0.18 -1.52
CA ASP A 112 1.73 1.56 -1.05
C ASP A 112 3.09 2.29 -0.93
N GLU A 113 4.14 1.58 -0.49
CA GLU A 113 5.49 2.12 -0.42
C GLU A 113 6.03 2.44 -1.83
N LYS A 114 5.88 1.52 -2.77
CA LYS A 114 6.29 1.72 -4.16
C LYS A 114 5.50 2.82 -4.86
N LEU A 115 4.20 2.91 -4.63
CA LEU A 115 3.38 4.01 -5.15
C LEU A 115 3.87 5.38 -4.64
N LYS A 116 4.25 5.47 -3.36
CA LYS A 116 4.81 6.71 -2.80
C LYS A 116 6.15 7.09 -3.45
N GLU A 117 7.04 6.10 -3.68
CA GLU A 117 8.33 6.33 -4.33
C GLU A 117 8.19 6.87 -5.76
N VAL A 118 7.21 6.37 -6.52
CA VAL A 118 7.02 6.77 -7.92
C VAL A 118 6.10 7.98 -8.11
N LYS A 119 5.37 8.40 -7.06
CA LYS A 119 4.35 9.45 -7.15
C LYS A 119 4.86 10.74 -7.79
N SER A 120 6.00 11.25 -7.37
CA SER A 120 6.56 12.48 -7.93
C SER A 120 6.97 12.34 -9.41
N LYS A 121 7.43 11.16 -9.80
CA LYS A 121 7.76 10.85 -11.20
C LYS A 121 6.50 10.75 -12.05
N VAL A 122 5.46 10.10 -11.54
CA VAL A 122 4.15 9.98 -12.19
C VAL A 122 3.53 11.37 -12.37
N GLU A 123 3.48 12.19 -11.33
CA GLU A 123 2.96 13.57 -11.42
C GLU A 123 3.68 14.39 -12.50
N ARG A 124 5.00 14.27 -12.61
CA ARG A 124 5.74 14.94 -13.66
C ARG A 124 5.34 14.46 -15.06
N ILE A 125 5.26 13.14 -15.28
CA ILE A 125 4.88 12.56 -16.57
C ILE A 125 3.44 12.95 -16.95
N VAL A 126 2.52 12.91 -15.99
CA VAL A 126 1.12 13.31 -16.19
C VAL A 126 1.03 14.78 -16.57
N ASN A 127 1.74 15.67 -15.86
CA ASN A 127 1.76 17.10 -16.18
C ASN A 127 2.38 17.37 -17.56
N GLU A 128 3.42 16.63 -17.97
CA GLU A 128 3.99 16.75 -19.31
C GLU A 128 3.01 16.30 -20.41
N LYS A 129 2.28 15.20 -20.20
CA LYS A 129 1.24 14.74 -21.12
C LYS A 129 0.09 15.76 -21.23
N LEU A 130 -0.39 16.27 -20.12
CA LEU A 130 -1.46 17.28 -20.09
C LEU A 130 -0.99 18.59 -20.73
N PHE A 131 0.24 19.03 -20.46
CA PHE A 131 0.83 20.19 -21.12
C PHE A 131 0.79 20.04 -22.65
N ALA A 132 1.21 18.90 -23.18
CA ALA A 132 1.20 18.68 -24.64
C ALA A 132 -0.23 18.76 -25.23
N MET A 133 -1.27 18.40 -24.46
CA MET A 133 -2.66 18.45 -24.91
C MET A 133 -3.23 19.87 -24.88
N ILE A 134 -2.85 20.68 -23.88
CA ILE A 134 -3.43 22.04 -23.72
C ILE A 134 -2.59 23.14 -24.36
N TYR A 135 -1.28 22.91 -24.56
CA TYR A 135 -0.35 23.92 -25.08
C TYR A 135 -0.81 24.57 -26.39
N PRO A 136 -1.31 23.84 -27.41
CA PRO A 136 -1.78 24.45 -28.65
C PRO A 136 -2.87 25.52 -28.47
N ASN A 137 -3.71 25.34 -27.43
CA ASN A 137 -4.83 26.25 -27.15
C ASN A 137 -4.49 27.37 -26.16
N LYS A 138 -3.35 27.28 -25.47
CA LYS A 138 -2.93 28.19 -24.39
C LYS A 138 -1.66 28.97 -24.70
N ARG A 139 -1.05 28.70 -25.85
CA ARG A 139 0.13 29.42 -26.31
C ARG A 139 -0.17 30.91 -26.52
N ILE A 140 0.74 31.79 -26.05
CA ILE A 140 0.68 33.20 -26.28
C ILE A 140 1.66 33.54 -27.43
N GLU A 141 1.14 34.14 -28.50
CA GLU A 141 1.96 34.59 -29.62
C GLU A 141 2.91 35.73 -29.17
N GLY A 142 4.19 35.63 -29.56
CA GLY A 142 5.21 36.63 -29.24
C GLY A 142 5.92 36.42 -27.89
N VAL A 143 5.57 35.39 -27.12
CA VAL A 143 6.28 35.01 -25.89
C VAL A 143 7.30 33.92 -26.19
N ASP A 144 8.46 33.97 -25.53
CA ASP A 144 9.45 32.87 -25.58
C ASP A 144 8.83 31.56 -25.17
N GLU A 145 9.05 30.49 -25.95
CA GLU A 145 8.44 29.19 -25.76
C GLU A 145 8.77 28.58 -24.39
N ASN A 146 9.97 28.81 -23.88
CA ASN A 146 10.37 28.29 -22.56
C ASN A 146 9.64 29.01 -21.42
N LEU A 147 9.45 30.32 -21.54
CA LEU A 147 8.71 31.11 -20.55
C LEU A 147 7.22 30.72 -20.54
N ASP A 148 6.63 30.54 -21.72
CA ASP A 148 5.24 30.16 -21.86
C ASP A 148 5.01 28.73 -21.34
N ARG A 149 5.94 27.81 -21.60
CA ARG A 149 5.94 26.45 -21.02
C ARG A 149 5.97 26.49 -19.49
N GLN A 150 6.88 27.26 -18.90
CA GLN A 150 6.98 27.39 -17.45
C GLN A 150 5.70 27.95 -16.83
N ARG A 151 5.10 28.97 -17.45
CA ARG A 151 3.82 29.54 -17.05
C ARG A 151 2.72 28.48 -17.03
N ILE A 152 2.50 27.80 -18.14
CA ILE A 152 1.42 26.80 -18.27
C ILE A 152 1.63 25.64 -17.30
N MET A 153 2.87 25.17 -17.13
CA MET A 153 3.17 24.10 -16.17
C MET A 153 2.91 24.53 -14.72
N ALA A 154 3.24 25.77 -14.36
CA ALA A 154 2.93 26.31 -13.04
C ALA A 154 1.42 26.43 -12.78
N GLU A 155 0.66 26.86 -13.78
CA GLU A 155 -0.80 26.94 -13.72
C GLU A 155 -1.47 25.56 -13.60
N LEU A 156 -0.95 24.55 -14.33
CA LEU A 156 -1.37 23.14 -14.20
C LEU A 156 -1.12 22.59 -12.81
N GLN A 157 0.03 22.90 -12.20
CA GLN A 157 0.35 22.46 -10.85
C GLN A 157 -0.53 23.12 -9.80
N LYS A 158 -0.89 24.40 -9.99
CA LYS A 158 -1.82 25.13 -9.11
C LYS A 158 -3.28 24.67 -9.26
N GLY A 159 -3.60 23.91 -10.31
CA GLY A 159 -4.96 23.43 -10.58
C GLY A 159 -5.86 24.46 -11.29
N ASN A 160 -5.31 25.55 -11.82
CA ASN A 160 -6.09 26.60 -12.46
C ASN A 160 -6.85 26.13 -13.72
N TYR A 161 -6.37 25.04 -14.34
CA TYR A 161 -7.00 24.41 -15.49
C TYR A 161 -7.85 23.17 -15.15
N ASP A 162 -8.02 22.83 -13.89
CA ASP A 162 -8.67 21.57 -13.46
C ASP A 162 -10.11 21.40 -13.94
N ALA A 163 -10.82 22.51 -14.20
CA ALA A 163 -12.19 22.50 -14.75
C ALA A 163 -12.26 22.41 -16.29
N GLU A 164 -11.13 22.57 -16.98
CA GLU A 164 -11.09 22.46 -18.45
C GLU A 164 -11.13 21.00 -18.90
N TYR A 165 -11.55 20.77 -20.15
CA TYR A 165 -11.73 19.44 -20.71
C TYR A 165 -10.63 19.11 -21.70
N VAL A 166 -10.12 17.88 -21.61
CA VAL A 166 -9.16 17.30 -22.55
C VAL A 166 -9.66 15.93 -23.03
N GLU A 167 -9.22 15.53 -24.21
CA GLU A 167 -9.50 14.19 -24.72
C GLU A 167 -8.30 13.28 -24.40
N ILE A 168 -8.58 12.20 -23.65
CA ILE A 168 -7.56 11.20 -23.33
C ILE A 168 -8.01 9.82 -23.81
N ASP A 169 -7.02 8.99 -24.17
CA ASP A 169 -7.24 7.59 -24.47
C ASP A 169 -7.18 6.79 -23.16
N VAL A 170 -8.33 6.30 -22.69
CA VAL A 170 -8.46 5.50 -21.48
C VAL A 170 -8.63 4.03 -21.85
N LYS A 171 -7.87 3.14 -21.21
CA LYS A 171 -8.12 1.70 -21.28
C LYS A 171 -9.44 1.38 -20.59
N GLU A 172 -10.38 0.74 -21.28
CA GLU A 172 -11.57 0.23 -20.61
C GLU A 172 -11.11 -0.86 -19.61
N GLN A 173 -11.23 -0.57 -18.33
CA GLN A 173 -11.23 -1.62 -17.32
C GLN A 173 -12.49 -2.45 -17.55
N PRO A 174 -12.40 -3.79 -17.67
CA PRO A 174 -13.58 -4.62 -17.74
C PRO A 174 -14.41 -4.31 -16.49
N LYS A 175 -15.64 -3.86 -16.68
CA LYS A 175 -16.60 -3.71 -15.58
C LYS A 175 -16.71 -5.09 -14.96
N ASN A 176 -16.35 -5.23 -13.68
CA ASN A 176 -16.67 -6.41 -12.91
C ASN A 176 -18.18 -6.59 -12.98
N ILE A 177 -18.63 -7.49 -13.84
CA ILE A 177 -20.02 -7.96 -13.85
C ILE A 177 -20.08 -8.88 -12.64
N GLU A 178 -20.54 -8.34 -11.51
CA GLU A 178 -21.00 -9.15 -10.39
C GLU A 178 -22.18 -9.99 -10.86
N MET A 179 -21.88 -11.14 -11.48
CA MET A 179 -22.87 -12.18 -11.61
C MET A 179 -23.03 -12.79 -10.23
N ILE A 180 -24.12 -12.46 -9.56
CA ILE A 180 -24.64 -13.19 -8.40
C ILE A 180 -24.99 -14.59 -8.90
N ALA A 181 -24.00 -15.47 -8.93
CA ALA A 181 -24.23 -16.90 -9.05
C ALA A 181 -24.45 -17.42 -7.63
N SER A 182 -25.71 -17.69 -7.32
CA SER A 182 -26.14 -18.43 -6.12
C SER A 182 -25.37 -19.77 -6.06
N GLY A 183 -24.45 -19.89 -5.09
CA GLY A 183 -23.76 -21.15 -4.76
C GLY A 183 -22.23 -21.09 -4.83
N ASN A 184 -21.62 -20.86 -3.70
CA ASN A 184 -20.28 -21.30 -3.22
C ASN A 184 -19.10 -21.45 -4.20
N ALA A 185 -18.86 -20.52 -5.11
CA ALA A 185 -17.53 -20.29 -5.68
C ALA A 185 -17.47 -18.91 -6.31
N GLU A 186 -16.83 -17.95 -5.63
CA GLU A 186 -16.42 -16.68 -6.25
C GLU A 186 -15.28 -16.93 -7.26
N ILE A 187 -15.64 -17.45 -8.41
CA ILE A 187 -14.71 -17.48 -9.55
C ILE A 187 -14.92 -16.16 -10.29
N SER A 188 -14.01 -15.21 -10.10
CA SER A 188 -13.96 -13.99 -10.88
C SER A 188 -13.68 -14.34 -12.34
N LEU A 189 -14.73 -14.44 -13.14
CA LEU A 189 -14.63 -14.66 -14.60
C LEU A 189 -13.77 -13.61 -15.29
N GLY A 190 -13.64 -12.40 -14.74
CA GLY A 190 -12.74 -11.36 -15.23
C GLY A 190 -11.29 -11.78 -15.27
N SER A 191 -10.80 -12.47 -14.25
CA SER A 191 -9.41 -12.95 -14.20
C SER A 191 -9.11 -14.10 -15.17
N ILE A 192 -10.13 -14.89 -15.54
CA ILE A 192 -9.99 -15.99 -16.50
C ILE A 192 -9.94 -15.45 -17.92
N PHE A 193 -10.73 -14.42 -18.24
CA PHE A 193 -10.73 -13.78 -19.56
C PHE A 193 -9.49 -12.91 -19.81
N ASP A 194 -8.94 -12.27 -18.79
CA ASP A 194 -7.72 -11.44 -18.92
C ASP A 194 -6.47 -12.30 -19.21
N GLY A 195 -6.43 -13.55 -18.73
CA GLY A 195 -5.36 -14.50 -19.02
C GLY A 195 -5.48 -15.22 -20.39
N MET A 196 -6.66 -15.22 -21.01
CA MET A 196 -6.93 -16.01 -22.23
C MET A 196 -6.83 -15.20 -23.54
N PHE A 197 -6.88 -13.86 -23.45
CA PHE A 197 -6.68 -12.94 -24.57
C PHE A 197 -5.59 -11.92 -24.25
N PRO A 198 -4.33 -12.16 -24.54
CA PRO A 198 -3.27 -11.16 -24.51
C PRO A 198 -3.42 -10.25 -25.74
N GLY A 199 -4.39 -9.37 -25.73
CA GLY A 199 -4.72 -8.50 -26.85
C GLY A 199 -5.42 -7.24 -26.40
N GLY A 200 -4.63 -6.18 -26.19
CA GLY A 200 -4.99 -4.78 -26.32
C GLY A 200 -6.36 -4.37 -25.83
N GLY A 201 -6.50 -3.97 -24.57
CA GLY A 201 -7.67 -3.25 -24.13
C GLY A 201 -7.99 -2.13 -25.12
N ARG A 202 -9.22 -2.10 -25.67
CA ARG A 202 -9.66 -1.07 -26.61
C ARG A 202 -9.50 0.29 -25.91
N LYS A 203 -8.59 1.11 -26.43
CA LYS A 203 -8.46 2.50 -26.02
C LYS A 203 -9.67 3.24 -26.55
N LYS A 204 -10.41 3.87 -25.67
CA LYS A 204 -11.56 4.70 -26.02
C LYS A 204 -11.22 6.16 -25.70
N ARG A 205 -11.36 7.02 -26.70
CA ARG A 205 -11.24 8.45 -26.47
C ARG A 205 -12.39 8.94 -25.61
N ARG A 206 -12.04 9.59 -24.52
CA ARG A 206 -13.00 10.14 -23.56
C ARG A 206 -12.64 11.60 -23.27
N LYS A 207 -13.65 12.46 -23.37
CA LYS A 207 -13.53 13.85 -22.97
C LYS A 207 -13.76 13.95 -21.47
N VAL A 208 -12.73 14.33 -20.73
CA VAL A 208 -12.74 14.41 -19.26
C VAL A 208 -12.16 15.73 -18.80
N SER A 209 -12.48 16.15 -17.57
CA SER A 209 -11.83 17.32 -16.98
C SER A 209 -10.33 17.04 -16.72
N ILE A 210 -9.51 18.08 -16.72
CA ILE A 210 -8.07 17.94 -16.41
C ILE A 210 -7.87 17.33 -15.04
N LYS A 211 -8.73 17.62 -14.07
CA LYS A 211 -8.71 16.99 -12.74
C LYS A 211 -8.91 15.47 -12.83
N GLU A 212 -9.89 15.03 -13.59
CA GLU A 212 -10.16 13.60 -13.82
C GLU A 212 -9.06 12.95 -14.65
N ALA A 213 -8.53 13.66 -15.65
CA ALA A 213 -7.40 13.21 -16.47
C ALA A 213 -6.13 12.97 -15.64
N LYS A 214 -5.82 13.84 -14.65
CA LYS A 214 -4.70 13.66 -13.71
C LYS A 214 -4.82 12.35 -12.93
N GLN A 215 -6.03 11.99 -12.49
CA GLN A 215 -6.29 10.74 -11.78
C GLN A 215 -6.13 9.52 -12.70
N LEU A 216 -6.82 9.52 -13.83
CA LEU A 216 -6.81 8.40 -14.78
C LEU A 216 -5.41 8.12 -15.35
N LEU A 217 -4.66 9.17 -15.74
CA LEU A 217 -3.28 9.04 -16.24
C LEU A 217 -2.27 8.69 -15.13
N GLY A 218 -2.60 8.98 -13.87
CA GLY A 218 -1.78 8.60 -12.72
C GLY A 218 -1.93 7.14 -12.29
N GLU A 219 -3.03 6.49 -12.68
CA GLU A 219 -3.32 5.08 -12.41
C GLU A 219 -2.77 4.13 -13.51
N GLU A 220 -2.42 4.65 -14.69
CA GLU A 220 -1.82 3.92 -15.82
C GLU A 220 -0.31 3.66 -15.62
#